data_ab368d8c566cf5dc6006fbbca9bf8bf2
#
_entry.id   ab368d8c566cf5dc6006fbbca9bf8bf2
#
_cell.length_a   1.000
_cell.length_b   1.000
_cell.length_c   1.000
_cell.angle_alpha   90.00
_cell.angle_beta   90.00
_cell.angle_gamma   90.00
#
_symmetry.space_group_name_H-M   'P 1'
#
loop_
_entity.id
_entity.type
_entity.pdbx_description
1 polymer ?
#
loop_
_entity_poly.entity_id
_entity_poly.type
_entity_poly.pdbx_seq_one_letter_code
_entity_poly.pdbx_strand_id
1 'polypeptide(L)'
;STGTWSYVVWDPPSRKCAIVDPVLDYDPKSGRSSAASADAIATFTRDSGLECQWILETHAHADHLSAAPWLQAAVGGKIAIGRGIREVQKAFHAILNLEPAFPVDGRQFDRLLADGEEFAIGSLTGRVIATPGHTSDSLSYLVGDAVFV
;
A
#
# COMPACT_ATOMS: atom_id res chain seq x y z
N SER A 1 5.31 -11.55 -13.52
CA SER A 1 4.69 -11.74 -12.19
C SER A 1 5.72 -11.54 -11.10
N THR A 2 5.43 -10.69 -10.14
CA THR A 2 6.32 -10.42 -8.98
C THR A 2 6.20 -11.50 -7.89
N GLY A 3 5.17 -12.37 -7.97
CA GLY A 3 4.85 -13.36 -6.93
C GLY A 3 4.13 -12.76 -5.71
N THR A 4 3.83 -11.46 -5.75
CA THR A 4 3.17 -10.73 -4.66
C THR A 4 1.65 -10.77 -4.83
N TRP A 5 0.94 -10.82 -3.72
CA TRP A 5 -0.51 -10.72 -3.66
C TRP A 5 -0.94 -9.29 -3.38
N SER A 6 -1.88 -8.78 -4.17
CA SER A 6 -2.61 -7.54 -3.89
C SER A 6 -4.06 -7.87 -3.56
N TYR A 7 -4.65 -7.14 -2.62
CA TYR A 7 -6.01 -7.42 -2.17
C TYR A 7 -6.91 -6.20 -2.34
N VAL A 8 -8.20 -6.47 -2.57
CA VAL A 8 -9.26 -5.47 -2.46
C VAL A 8 -10.22 -5.95 -1.38
N VAL A 9 -10.31 -5.20 -0.30
CA VAL A 9 -11.25 -5.45 0.79
C VAL A 9 -12.30 -4.35 0.79
N TRP A 10 -13.59 -4.72 0.91
CA TRP A 10 -14.66 -3.72 0.87
C TRP A 10 -15.78 -4.02 1.86
N ASP A 11 -16.49 -2.97 2.23
CA ASP A 11 -17.70 -3.01 3.02
C ASP A 11 -18.91 -3.11 2.10
N PRO A 12 -19.62 -4.26 2.05
CA PRO A 12 -20.71 -4.47 1.12
C PRO A 12 -21.83 -3.43 1.21
N PRO A 13 -22.29 -3.00 2.43
CA PRO A 13 -23.35 -2.00 2.54
C PRO A 13 -22.96 -0.62 2.02
N SER A 14 -21.78 -0.13 2.35
CA SER A 14 -21.35 1.23 1.98
C SER A 14 -20.62 1.32 0.64
N ARG A 15 -20.19 0.18 0.08
CA ARG A 15 -19.37 0.08 -1.14
C ARG A 15 -18.01 0.78 -1.02
N LYS A 16 -17.57 1.10 0.20
CA LYS A 16 -16.24 1.61 0.46
C LYS A 16 -15.22 0.47 0.44
N CYS A 17 -14.01 0.75 -0.08
CA CYS A 17 -12.95 -0.27 -0.14
C CYS A 17 -11.57 0.27 0.26
N ALA A 18 -10.69 -0.68 0.55
CA ALA A 18 -9.25 -0.48 0.64
C ALA A 18 -8.56 -1.45 -0.33
N ILE A 19 -7.45 -1.01 -0.91
CA ILE A 19 -6.54 -1.82 -1.72
C ILE A 19 -5.27 -2.01 -0.90
N VAL A 20 -4.79 -3.25 -0.78
CA VAL A 20 -3.60 -3.57 0.02
C VAL A 20 -2.50 -4.08 -0.90
N ASP A 21 -1.29 -3.54 -0.74
CA ASP A 21 -0.05 -3.86 -1.44
C ASP A 21 -0.21 -3.97 -2.97
N PRO A 22 -0.62 -2.90 -3.64
CA PRO A 22 -0.75 -2.91 -5.09
C PRO A 22 0.63 -2.89 -5.77
N VAL A 23 0.81 -3.75 -6.75
CA VAL A 23 2.08 -3.99 -7.42
C VAL A 23 2.07 -3.50 -8.86
N LEU A 24 3.17 -2.89 -9.31
CA LEU A 24 3.47 -2.76 -10.73
C LEU A 24 4.14 -4.04 -11.22
N ASP A 25 3.65 -4.56 -12.37
CA ASP A 25 4.27 -5.71 -13.01
C ASP A 25 5.68 -5.37 -13.49
N TYR A 26 6.60 -6.31 -13.34
CA TYR A 26 7.98 -6.16 -13.75
C TYR A 26 8.48 -7.40 -14.50
N ASP A 27 9.11 -7.18 -15.65
CA ASP A 27 9.81 -8.22 -16.39
C ASP A 27 11.33 -8.04 -16.18
N PRO A 28 11.98 -8.91 -15.40
CA PRO A 28 13.40 -8.79 -15.10
C PRO A 28 14.30 -9.02 -16.31
N LYS A 29 13.80 -9.69 -17.35
CA LYS A 29 14.59 -9.94 -18.57
C LYS A 29 14.69 -8.71 -19.46
N SER A 30 13.61 -7.95 -19.56
CA SER A 30 13.58 -6.72 -20.36
C SER A 30 13.79 -5.45 -19.55
N GLY A 31 13.73 -5.52 -18.21
CA GLY A 31 13.76 -4.36 -17.33
C GLY A 31 12.52 -3.48 -17.43
N ARG A 32 11.43 -3.99 -17.98
CA ARG A 32 10.19 -3.20 -18.20
C ARG A 32 9.18 -3.42 -17.10
N SER A 33 8.57 -2.32 -16.65
CA SER A 33 7.37 -2.35 -15.83
C SER A 33 6.11 -2.18 -16.67
N SER A 34 4.98 -2.66 -16.16
CA SER A 34 3.66 -2.40 -16.71
C SER A 34 2.63 -2.25 -15.58
N ALA A 35 1.49 -1.65 -15.88
CA ALA A 35 0.41 -1.45 -14.93
C ALA A 35 -0.73 -2.48 -15.09
N ALA A 36 -0.52 -3.59 -15.79
CA ALA A 36 -1.60 -4.52 -16.14
C ALA A 36 -2.35 -5.05 -14.90
N SER A 37 -1.62 -5.43 -13.85
CA SER A 37 -2.23 -5.87 -12.58
C SER A 37 -2.96 -4.73 -11.86
N ALA A 38 -2.39 -3.53 -11.83
CA ALA A 38 -3.01 -2.35 -11.25
C ALA A 38 -4.27 -1.91 -12.03
N ASP A 39 -4.23 -1.98 -13.37
CA ASP A 39 -5.38 -1.70 -14.24
C ASP A 39 -6.52 -2.70 -14.00
N ALA A 40 -6.21 -3.97 -13.77
CA ALA A 40 -7.21 -4.97 -13.41
C ALA A 40 -7.89 -4.63 -12.07
N ILE A 41 -7.13 -4.21 -11.06
CA ILE A 41 -7.68 -3.74 -9.77
C ILE A 41 -8.55 -2.50 -9.96
N ALA A 42 -8.07 -1.51 -10.72
CA ALA A 42 -8.82 -0.29 -11.00
C ALA A 42 -10.13 -0.58 -11.76
N THR A 43 -10.09 -1.49 -12.71
CA THR A 43 -11.27 -1.94 -13.48
C THR A 43 -12.26 -2.64 -12.56
N PHE A 44 -11.80 -3.62 -11.75
CA PHE A 44 -12.64 -4.29 -10.76
C PHE A 44 -13.32 -3.30 -9.81
N THR A 45 -12.55 -2.33 -9.29
CA THR A 45 -13.05 -1.30 -8.35
C THR A 45 -14.18 -0.50 -8.99
N ARG A 46 -13.99 -0.02 -10.23
CA ARG A 46 -15.00 0.75 -10.98
C ARG A 46 -16.22 -0.08 -11.35
N ASP A 47 -16.02 -1.25 -11.94
CA ASP A 47 -17.11 -2.10 -12.43
C ASP A 47 -17.96 -2.65 -11.29
N SER A 48 -17.33 -2.85 -10.13
CA SER A 48 -18.03 -3.21 -8.89
C SER A 48 -18.69 -2.01 -8.20
N GLY A 49 -18.56 -0.78 -8.71
CA GLY A 49 -19.13 0.42 -8.08
C GLY A 49 -18.55 0.68 -6.68
N LEU A 50 -17.29 0.35 -6.46
CA LEU A 50 -16.61 0.56 -5.19
C LEU A 50 -15.99 1.97 -5.15
N GLU A 51 -16.01 2.59 -3.96
CA GLU A 51 -15.31 3.85 -3.69
C GLU A 51 -14.05 3.55 -2.86
N CYS A 52 -12.90 3.77 -3.46
CA CYS A 52 -11.62 3.54 -2.78
C CYS A 52 -11.39 4.62 -1.72
N GLN A 53 -11.28 4.22 -0.45
CA GLN A 53 -10.92 5.10 0.66
C GLN A 53 -9.43 5.04 0.96
N TRP A 54 -8.84 3.84 0.87
CA TRP A 54 -7.46 3.59 1.23
C TRP A 54 -6.72 2.79 0.18
N ILE A 55 -5.45 3.11 0.02
CA ILE A 55 -4.44 2.28 -0.61
C ILE A 55 -3.38 2.07 0.47
N LEU A 56 -3.28 0.85 0.96
CA LEU A 56 -2.50 0.49 2.15
C LEU A 56 -1.24 -0.27 1.71
N GLU A 57 -0.10 0.17 2.18
CA GLU A 57 1.17 -0.54 2.04
C GLU A 57 1.54 -1.19 3.37
N THR A 58 1.85 -2.48 3.38
CA THR A 58 2.27 -3.18 4.61
C THR A 58 3.67 -2.77 5.03
N HIS A 59 4.53 -2.46 4.07
CA HIS A 59 5.92 -2.05 4.30
C HIS A 59 6.50 -1.33 3.07
N ALA A 60 7.74 -0.84 3.18
CA ALA A 60 8.49 -0.38 2.01
C ALA A 60 9.04 -1.58 1.23
N HIS A 61 8.42 -1.91 0.13
CA HIS A 61 8.82 -3.04 -0.71
C HIS A 61 10.17 -2.78 -1.38
N ALA A 62 11.10 -3.73 -1.25
CA ALA A 62 12.39 -3.71 -1.91
C ALA A 62 12.44 -4.63 -3.14
N ASP A 63 11.52 -5.56 -3.25
CA ASP A 63 11.45 -6.61 -4.26
C ASP A 63 10.54 -6.28 -5.45
N HIS A 64 9.70 -5.23 -5.33
CA HIS A 64 8.85 -4.74 -6.42
C HIS A 64 8.53 -3.25 -6.29
N LEU A 65 8.01 -2.68 -7.38
CA LEU A 65 7.52 -1.31 -7.38
C LEU A 65 6.04 -1.27 -6.94
N SER A 66 5.69 -0.35 -6.05
CA SER A 66 4.31 -0.12 -5.68
C SER A 66 3.52 0.54 -6.83
N ALA A 67 2.28 0.09 -7.02
CA ALA A 67 1.31 0.72 -7.92
C ALA A 67 0.40 1.74 -7.20
N ALA A 68 0.65 2.07 -5.91
CA ALA A 68 -0.23 2.94 -5.14
C ALA A 68 -0.46 4.31 -5.81
N PRO A 69 0.55 5.04 -6.31
CA PRO A 69 0.32 6.31 -6.99
C PRO A 69 -0.50 6.17 -8.29
N TRP A 70 -0.31 5.06 -9.02
CA TRP A 70 -1.10 4.74 -10.22
C TRP A 70 -2.58 4.54 -9.89
N LEU A 71 -2.85 3.72 -8.86
CA LEU A 71 -4.22 3.46 -8.41
C LEU A 71 -4.87 4.69 -7.80
N GLN A 72 -4.14 5.50 -7.04
CA GLN A 72 -4.66 6.75 -6.51
C GLN A 72 -5.14 7.68 -7.64
N ALA A 73 -4.37 7.78 -8.72
CA ALA A 73 -4.77 8.56 -9.89
C ALA A 73 -5.98 7.96 -10.63
N ALA A 74 -6.13 6.62 -10.62
CA ALA A 74 -7.19 5.91 -11.37
C ALA A 74 -8.51 5.81 -10.62
N VAL A 75 -8.49 5.57 -9.30
CA VAL A 75 -9.68 5.28 -8.47
C VAL A 75 -9.79 6.12 -7.20
N GLY A 76 -8.87 7.05 -6.98
CA GLY A 76 -8.81 7.89 -5.76
C GLY A 76 -8.30 7.12 -4.55
N GLY A 77 -8.69 7.59 -3.37
CA GLY A 77 -8.25 7.03 -2.09
C GLY A 77 -6.99 7.72 -1.54
N LYS A 78 -6.67 7.40 -0.28
CA LYS A 78 -5.48 7.90 0.41
C LYS A 78 -4.45 6.81 0.52
N ILE A 79 -3.20 7.12 0.15
CA ILE A 79 -2.08 6.19 0.32
C ILE A 79 -1.61 6.26 1.78
N ALA A 80 -1.58 5.11 2.45
CA ALA A 80 -1.13 5.02 3.83
C ALA A 80 -0.11 3.87 4.02
N ILE A 81 0.84 4.09 4.92
CA ILE A 81 1.89 3.14 5.30
C ILE A 81 2.19 3.30 6.79
N GLY A 82 2.92 2.36 7.37
CA GLY A 82 3.43 2.46 8.73
C GLY A 82 4.38 3.66 8.93
N ARG A 83 4.33 4.27 10.12
CA ARG A 83 5.23 5.40 10.46
C ARG A 83 6.71 5.00 10.46
N GLY A 84 7.01 3.69 10.54
CA GLY A 84 8.36 3.13 10.41
C GLY A 84 9.05 3.45 9.09
N ILE A 85 8.29 3.78 8.05
CA ILE A 85 8.81 4.23 6.74
C ILE A 85 9.86 5.34 6.88
N ARG A 86 9.74 6.21 7.88
CA ARG A 86 10.70 7.31 8.10
C ARG A 86 12.11 6.78 8.37
N GLU A 87 12.21 5.70 9.14
CA GLU A 87 13.52 5.10 9.43
C GLU A 87 14.06 4.35 8.22
N VAL A 88 13.19 3.69 7.47
CA VAL A 88 13.55 3.04 6.20
C VAL A 88 14.06 4.08 5.19
N GLN A 89 13.35 5.19 5.01
CA GLN A 89 13.77 6.27 4.12
C GLN A 89 15.13 6.85 4.51
N LYS A 90 15.39 7.08 5.81
CA LYS A 90 16.70 7.55 6.29
C LYS A 90 17.81 6.54 5.99
N ALA A 91 17.57 5.26 6.24
CA ALA A 91 18.54 4.20 5.98
C ALA A 91 18.85 4.11 4.48
N PHE A 92 17.83 4.04 3.62
CA PHE A 92 18.03 3.98 2.17
C PHE A 92 18.60 5.27 1.58
N HIS A 93 18.26 6.42 2.14
CA HIS A 93 18.88 7.70 1.74
C HIS A 93 20.41 7.62 1.88
N ALA A 94 20.89 7.08 3.00
CA ALA A 94 22.33 6.92 3.23
C ALA A 94 22.96 5.83 2.34
N ILE A 95 22.30 4.66 2.23
CA ILE A 95 22.82 3.50 1.47
C ILE A 95 22.91 3.81 -0.03
N LEU A 96 21.88 4.47 -0.58
CA LEU A 96 21.79 4.76 -2.02
C LEU A 96 22.39 6.12 -2.38
N ASN A 97 22.95 6.83 -1.38
CA ASN A 97 23.51 8.17 -1.57
C ASN A 97 22.53 9.09 -2.33
N LEU A 98 21.27 9.11 -1.88
CA LEU A 98 20.23 9.93 -2.50
C LEU A 98 20.55 11.43 -2.32
N GLU A 99 19.99 12.23 -3.20
CA GLU A 99 20.18 13.70 -3.12
C GLU A 99 19.65 14.26 -1.79
N PRO A 100 20.33 15.30 -1.24
CA PRO A 100 19.97 15.86 0.08
C PRO A 100 18.53 16.37 0.18
N ALA A 101 17.90 16.70 -0.96
CA ALA A 101 16.52 17.15 -1.02
C ALA A 101 15.51 16.03 -0.95
N PHE A 102 15.91 14.75 -1.04
CA PHE A 102 14.99 13.62 -0.92
C PHE A 102 14.36 13.57 0.47
N PRO A 103 13.03 13.66 0.57
CA PRO A 103 12.36 13.73 1.87
C PRO A 103 12.34 12.36 2.56
N VAL A 104 12.73 12.34 3.84
CA VAL A 104 12.80 11.14 4.69
C VAL A 104 11.81 11.19 5.86
N ASP A 105 10.72 11.93 5.68
CA ASP A 105 9.70 12.16 6.73
C ASP A 105 8.35 11.51 6.42
N GLY A 106 8.28 10.75 5.34
CA GLY A 106 7.06 10.04 4.92
C GLY A 106 6.01 10.92 4.24
N ARG A 107 6.36 12.17 3.87
CA ARG A 107 5.42 13.12 3.22
C ARG A 107 4.91 12.67 1.86
N GLN A 108 5.48 11.60 1.29
CA GLN A 108 5.00 10.97 0.05
C GLN A 108 3.68 10.21 0.24
N PHE A 109 3.33 9.93 1.49
CA PHE A 109 2.11 9.20 1.87
C PHE A 109 1.10 10.18 2.49
N ASP A 110 -0.18 9.97 2.22
CA ASP A 110 -1.26 10.81 2.78
C ASP A 110 -1.44 10.56 4.29
N ARG A 111 -1.10 9.36 4.77
CA ARG A 111 -1.18 9.01 6.19
C ARG A 111 -0.09 8.06 6.61
N LEU A 112 0.47 8.32 7.79
CA LEU A 112 1.39 7.42 8.48
C LEU A 112 0.69 6.80 9.68
N LEU A 113 0.57 5.47 9.66
CA LEU A 113 -0.18 4.69 10.64
C LEU A 113 0.71 4.22 11.79
N ALA A 114 0.14 4.17 13.00
CA ALA A 114 0.79 3.62 14.18
C ALA A 114 0.33 2.20 14.48
N ASP A 115 1.15 1.46 15.24
CA ASP A 115 0.71 0.21 15.85
C ASP A 115 -0.51 0.44 16.74
N GLY A 116 -1.50 -0.46 16.66
CA GLY A 116 -2.76 -0.38 17.38
C GLY A 116 -3.74 0.67 16.86
N GLU A 117 -3.36 1.49 15.88
CA GLU A 117 -4.24 2.51 15.31
C GLU A 117 -5.40 1.87 14.53
N GLU A 118 -6.57 2.48 14.62
CA GLU A 118 -7.76 2.05 13.89
C GLU A 118 -8.08 3.01 12.74
N PHE A 119 -8.65 2.46 11.68
CA PHE A 119 -9.16 3.20 10.53
C PHE A 119 -10.46 2.56 10.04
N ALA A 120 -11.27 3.31 9.30
CA ALA A 120 -12.54 2.82 8.78
C ALA A 120 -12.46 2.51 7.29
N ILE A 121 -13.14 1.45 6.86
CA ILE A 121 -13.48 1.14 5.47
C ILE A 121 -15.01 1.02 5.43
N GLY A 122 -15.68 2.13 5.16
CA GLY A 122 -17.14 2.22 5.36
C GLY A 122 -17.51 1.97 6.82
N SER A 123 -18.27 0.91 7.08
CA SER A 123 -18.65 0.47 8.43
C SER A 123 -17.68 -0.55 9.05
N LEU A 124 -16.73 -1.07 8.27
CA LEU A 124 -15.71 -1.97 8.79
C LEU A 124 -14.62 -1.20 9.53
N THR A 125 -14.16 -1.76 10.64
CA THR A 125 -12.98 -1.27 11.35
C THR A 125 -11.75 -2.06 10.94
N GLY A 126 -10.74 -1.37 10.43
CA GLY A 126 -9.40 -1.89 10.23
C GLY A 126 -8.52 -1.52 11.43
N ARG A 127 -7.65 -2.44 11.86
CA ARG A 127 -6.66 -2.22 12.92
C ARG A 127 -5.27 -2.52 12.42
N VAL A 128 -4.35 -1.63 12.71
CA VAL A 128 -2.92 -1.78 12.40
C VAL A 128 -2.24 -2.60 13.47
N ILE A 129 -1.44 -3.57 13.07
CA ILE A 129 -0.64 -4.42 13.94
C ILE A 129 0.82 -4.37 13.45
N ALA A 130 1.74 -3.92 14.29
CA ALA A 130 3.16 -3.99 13.97
C ALA A 130 3.62 -5.44 13.94
N THR A 131 4.16 -5.88 12.81
CA THR A 131 4.64 -7.26 12.59
C THR A 131 6.05 -7.25 12.00
N PRO A 132 7.05 -6.64 12.71
CA PRO A 132 8.41 -6.58 12.20
C PRO A 132 8.98 -7.99 12.03
N GLY A 133 9.69 -8.20 10.92
CA GLY A 133 10.28 -9.50 10.58
C GLY A 133 10.89 -9.48 9.19
N HIS A 134 10.05 -9.49 8.16
CA HIS A 134 10.49 -9.33 6.77
C HIS A 134 11.20 -7.98 6.58
N THR A 135 10.61 -6.90 7.06
CA THR A 135 11.25 -5.61 7.24
C THR A 135 11.01 -5.09 8.67
N SER A 136 11.79 -4.10 9.09
CA SER A 136 11.65 -3.48 10.42
C SER A 136 10.38 -2.63 10.57
N ASP A 137 9.80 -2.17 9.46
CA ASP A 137 8.61 -1.34 9.38
C ASP A 137 7.35 -2.10 8.99
N SER A 138 7.43 -3.44 8.84
CA SER A 138 6.29 -4.28 8.44
C SER A 138 5.11 -4.12 9.39
N LEU A 139 3.94 -3.99 8.78
CA LEU A 139 2.64 -3.96 9.43
C LEU A 139 1.76 -5.07 8.86
N SER A 140 0.76 -5.46 9.65
CA SER A 140 -0.39 -6.23 9.18
C SER A 140 -1.66 -5.43 9.43
N TYR A 141 -2.66 -5.63 8.59
CA TYR A 141 -3.96 -4.98 8.71
C TYR A 141 -5.03 -6.02 9.04
N LEU A 142 -5.60 -5.94 10.24
CA LEU A 142 -6.74 -6.76 10.64
C LEU A 142 -8.02 -6.03 10.25
N VAL A 143 -8.85 -6.64 9.39
CA VAL A 143 -10.16 -6.12 8.99
C VAL A 143 -11.19 -7.25 9.14
N GLY A 144 -12.12 -7.10 10.07
CA GLY A 144 -13.05 -8.17 10.43
C GLY A 144 -12.29 -9.38 11.00
N ASP A 145 -12.38 -10.50 10.32
CA ASP A 145 -11.69 -11.78 10.66
C ASP A 145 -10.50 -12.09 9.71
N ALA A 146 -10.16 -11.17 8.81
CA ALA A 146 -9.05 -11.31 7.87
C ALA A 146 -7.84 -10.47 8.30
N VAL A 147 -6.64 -11.03 8.13
CA VAL A 147 -5.36 -10.34 8.34
C VAL A 147 -4.62 -10.28 7.01
N PHE A 148 -4.23 -9.07 6.61
CA PHE A 148 -3.43 -8.78 5.43
C PHE A 148 -1.99 -8.50 5.88
N VAL A 149 -1.02 -9.25 5.34
CA VAL A 149 0.39 -9.26 5.73
C VAL A 149 1.30 -9.14 4.53
#